data_e9f178e98f360573a28e524976bbf6fe
#
_entry.id   e9f178e98f360573a28e524976bbf6fe
#
_cell.length_a   1.000
_cell.length_b   1.000
_cell.length_c   1.000
_cell.angle_alpha   90.00
_cell.angle_beta   90.00
_cell.angle_gamma   90.00
#
_symmetry.space_group_name_H-M   'P 1'
#
loop_
_entity.id
_entity.type
_entity.pdbx_description
1 polymer ?
#
loop_
_entity_poly.entity_id
_entity_poly.type
_entity_poly.pdbx_seq_one_letter_code
_entity_poly.pdbx_strand_id
1 'polypeptide(L)'
;MLEGRWKLIILFHLFGGRVMRFSELERAIPEVSQKMLIQQLRQMEADGIVRRIVYPQVPPKVEYGLTDWGQALCPALDALLNWAAARPGG
;
A
#
# COMPACT_ATOMS: atom_id res chain seq x y z
N MET A 1 -5.46 8.85 -12.66
CA MET A 1 -6.70 8.50 -11.95
C MET A 1 -6.46 8.53 -10.45
N LEU A 2 -7.43 9.05 -9.71
CA LEU A 2 -7.31 9.14 -8.25
C LEU A 2 -7.12 7.78 -7.60
N GLU A 3 -7.83 6.76 -8.09
CA GLU A 3 -7.74 5.42 -7.53
C GLU A 3 -6.34 4.83 -7.68
N GLY A 4 -5.73 5.02 -8.82
CA GLY A 4 -4.35 4.56 -9.04
C GLY A 4 -3.36 5.26 -8.14
N ARG A 5 -3.59 6.54 -7.88
CA ARG A 5 -2.76 7.32 -6.98
C ARG A 5 -2.76 6.76 -5.56
N TRP A 6 -3.95 6.42 -5.04
CA TRP A 6 -4.07 5.87 -3.69
C TRP A 6 -3.38 4.53 -3.58
N LYS A 7 -3.49 3.68 -4.60
CA LYS A 7 -2.80 2.38 -4.62
C LYS A 7 -1.29 2.55 -4.53
N LEU A 8 -0.73 3.48 -5.29
CA LEU A 8 0.70 3.75 -5.26
C LEU A 8 1.15 4.23 -3.88
N ILE A 9 0.39 5.12 -3.27
CA ILE A 9 0.71 5.64 -1.95
C ILE A 9 0.70 4.52 -0.90
N ILE A 10 -0.31 3.65 -0.96
CA ILE A 10 -0.41 2.50 -0.05
C ILE A 10 0.79 1.57 -0.25
N LEU A 11 1.15 1.29 -1.50
CA LEU A 11 2.32 0.46 -1.82
C LEU A 11 3.60 1.04 -1.20
N PHE A 12 3.78 2.34 -1.30
CA PHE A 12 4.93 3.02 -0.71
C PHE A 12 5.07 2.74 0.77
N HIS A 13 3.96 2.81 1.48
CA HIS A 13 3.98 2.63 2.93
C HIS A 13 4.25 1.18 3.33
N LEU A 14 4.01 0.23 2.43
CA LEU A 14 4.19 -1.20 2.72
C LEU A 14 5.47 -1.78 2.10
N PHE A 15 6.28 -0.94 1.46
CA PHE A 15 7.54 -1.40 0.86
C PHE A 15 8.52 -1.87 1.93
N GLY A 16 9.43 -2.77 1.51
CA GLY A 16 10.49 -3.24 2.39
C GLY A 16 10.02 -4.23 3.43
N GLY A 17 8.91 -4.90 3.20
CA GLY A 17 8.38 -5.89 4.13
C GLY A 17 7.66 -5.29 5.34
N ARG A 18 7.34 -4.01 5.29
CA ARG A 18 6.61 -3.36 6.37
C ARG A 18 5.20 -3.91 6.48
N VAL A 19 4.73 -4.04 7.71
CA VAL A 19 3.39 -4.48 8.01
C VAL A 19 2.75 -3.38 8.85
N MET A 20 1.57 -2.92 8.43
CA MET A 20 0.90 -1.80 9.10
C MET A 20 -0.54 -2.15 9.42
N ARG A 21 -1.01 -1.66 10.56
CA ARG A 21 -2.42 -1.75 10.91
C ARG A 21 -3.20 -0.72 10.12
N PHE A 22 -4.51 -0.97 10.00
CA PHE A 22 -5.41 -0.03 9.32
C PHE A 22 -5.29 1.39 9.88
N SER A 23 -5.30 1.51 11.21
CA SER A 23 -5.20 2.81 11.87
C SER A 23 -3.88 3.52 11.57
N GLU A 24 -2.82 2.76 11.41
CA GLU A 24 -1.51 3.32 11.05
C GLU A 24 -1.52 3.86 9.62
N LEU A 25 -2.15 3.10 8.70
CA LEU A 25 -2.30 3.56 7.32
C LEU A 25 -3.16 4.81 7.24
N GLU A 26 -4.24 4.88 8.02
CA GLU A 26 -5.09 6.07 8.07
C GLU A 26 -4.29 7.30 8.48
N ARG A 27 -3.46 7.16 9.50
CA ARG A 27 -2.64 8.26 9.99
C ARG A 27 -1.54 8.65 9.01
N ALA A 28 -1.00 7.67 8.29
CA ALA A 28 0.06 7.91 7.32
C ALA A 28 -0.47 8.58 6.05
N ILE A 29 -1.75 8.38 5.73
CA ILE A 29 -2.37 8.92 4.52
C ILE A 29 -3.62 9.72 4.91
N PRO A 30 -3.44 10.91 5.51
CA PRO A 30 -4.58 11.67 6.03
C PRO A 30 -5.53 12.18 4.96
N GLU A 31 -5.09 12.26 3.70
CA GLU A 31 -5.95 12.73 2.60
C GLU A 31 -6.98 11.71 2.15
N VAL A 32 -6.75 10.42 2.45
CA VAL A 32 -7.69 9.38 2.01
C VAL A 32 -8.77 9.18 3.07
N SER A 33 -10.02 9.03 2.62
CA SER A 33 -11.12 8.73 3.54
C SER A 33 -11.01 7.27 3.99
N GLN A 34 -11.60 6.98 5.15
CA GLN A 34 -11.64 5.62 5.67
C GLN A 34 -12.30 4.67 4.67
N LYS A 35 -13.40 5.12 4.06
CA LYS A 35 -14.12 4.32 3.08
C LYS A 35 -13.25 4.01 1.87
N MET A 36 -12.53 5.01 1.36
CA MET A 36 -11.67 4.83 0.21
C MET A 36 -10.49 3.91 0.55
N LEU A 37 -9.91 4.07 1.73
CA LEU A 37 -8.80 3.22 2.16
C LEU A 37 -9.22 1.75 2.25
N ILE A 38 -10.38 1.48 2.84
CA ILE A 38 -10.93 0.12 2.91
C ILE A 38 -11.12 -0.45 1.51
N GLN A 39 -11.71 0.33 0.62
CA GLN A 39 -12.00 -0.09 -0.74
C GLN A 39 -10.72 -0.42 -1.50
N GLN A 40 -9.71 0.42 -1.40
CA GLN A 40 -8.44 0.19 -2.07
C GLN A 40 -7.72 -1.04 -1.52
N LEU A 41 -7.70 -1.20 -0.20
CA LEU A 41 -7.06 -2.38 0.42
C LEU A 41 -7.74 -3.68 0.00
N ARG A 42 -9.07 -3.69 -0.04
CA ARG A 42 -9.83 -4.86 -0.49
C ARG A 42 -9.52 -5.21 -1.93
N GLN A 43 -9.43 -4.20 -2.79
CA GLN A 43 -9.12 -4.41 -4.19
C GLN A 43 -7.70 -4.92 -4.37
N MET A 44 -6.74 -4.36 -3.65
CA MET A 44 -5.34 -4.80 -3.71
C MET A 44 -5.19 -6.22 -3.15
N GLU A 45 -5.97 -6.57 -2.15
CA GLU A 45 -6.00 -7.93 -1.61
C GLU A 45 -6.54 -8.91 -2.65
N ALA A 46 -7.64 -8.56 -3.31
CA ALA A 46 -8.24 -9.38 -4.36
C ALA A 46 -7.29 -9.56 -5.54
N ASP A 47 -6.49 -8.55 -5.83
CA ASP A 47 -5.51 -8.59 -6.92
C ASP A 47 -4.23 -9.36 -6.54
N GLY A 48 -4.10 -9.77 -5.29
CA GLY A 48 -2.94 -10.52 -4.82
C GLY A 48 -1.70 -9.67 -4.55
N ILE A 49 -1.87 -8.36 -4.44
CA ILE A 49 -0.76 -7.43 -4.16
C ILE A 49 -0.55 -7.26 -2.67
N VAL A 50 -1.64 -7.21 -1.91
CA VAL A 50 -1.64 -7.01 -0.47
C VAL A 50 -2.22 -8.25 0.21
N ARG A 51 -1.65 -8.63 1.34
CA ARG A 51 -2.21 -9.68 2.19
C ARG A 51 -2.71 -9.07 3.48
N ARG A 52 -3.79 -9.63 3.98
CA ARG A 52 -4.40 -9.24 5.24
C ARG A 52 -4.07 -10.29 6.29
N ILE A 53 -3.43 -9.87 7.36
CA ILE A 53 -2.98 -10.77 8.43
C ILE A 53 -3.88 -10.56 9.63
N VAL A 54 -4.60 -11.60 10.02
CA VAL A 54 -5.51 -11.53 11.17
C VAL A 54 -4.92 -12.33 12.32
N TYR A 55 -4.80 -11.67 13.47
CA TYR A 55 -4.33 -12.32 14.69
C TYR A 55 -5.52 -12.64 15.58
N PRO A 56 -5.69 -13.91 15.99
CA PRO A 56 -6.82 -14.33 16.83
C PRO A 56 -6.59 -13.94 18.29
N GLN A 57 -6.85 -12.70 18.61
CA GLN A 57 -6.69 -12.17 19.95
C GLN A 57 -7.85 -11.21 20.27
N VAL A 58 -7.91 -10.74 21.51
CA VAL A 58 -8.97 -9.81 21.95
C VAL A 58 -8.31 -8.53 22.48
N PRO A 59 -8.56 -7.37 21.85
CA PRO A 59 -9.30 -7.21 20.59
C PRO A 59 -8.53 -7.77 19.39
N PRO A 60 -9.22 -8.14 18.31
CA PRO A 60 -8.54 -8.71 17.15
C PRO A 60 -7.59 -7.71 16.52
N LYS A 61 -6.43 -8.22 16.13
CA LYS A 61 -5.40 -7.41 15.47
C LYS A 61 -5.39 -7.76 13.99
N VAL A 62 -5.48 -6.76 13.14
CA VAL A 62 -5.42 -6.93 11.69
C VAL A 62 -4.32 -6.06 11.14
N GLU A 63 -3.43 -6.67 10.36
CA GLU A 63 -2.33 -5.97 9.72
C GLU A 63 -2.37 -6.21 8.22
N TYR A 64 -1.78 -5.29 7.46
CA TYR A 64 -1.68 -5.37 6.01
C TYR A 64 -0.21 -5.33 5.61
N GLY A 65 0.15 -6.18 4.68
CA GLY A 65 1.50 -6.23 4.14
C GLY A 65 1.45 -6.60 2.67
N LEU A 66 2.58 -6.52 1.99
CA LEU A 66 2.66 -6.91 0.59
C LEU A 66 2.86 -8.43 0.50
N THR A 67 2.25 -9.04 -0.52
CA THR A 67 2.55 -10.41 -0.91
C THR A 67 3.93 -10.45 -1.57
N ASP A 68 4.46 -11.64 -1.81
CA ASP A 68 5.73 -11.77 -2.55
C ASP A 68 5.64 -11.11 -3.92
N TRP A 69 4.50 -11.28 -4.58
CA TRP A 69 4.26 -10.65 -5.87
C TRP A 69 4.19 -9.14 -5.75
N GLY A 70 3.56 -8.62 -4.69
CA GLY A 70 3.52 -7.19 -4.41
C GLY A 70 4.91 -6.63 -4.13
N GLN A 71 5.73 -7.36 -3.37
CA GLN A 71 7.11 -6.96 -3.11
C GLN A 71 7.93 -6.90 -4.40
N ALA A 72 7.64 -7.76 -5.36
CA ALA A 72 8.34 -7.78 -6.63
C ALA A 72 8.12 -6.50 -7.44
N LEU A 73 7.07 -5.74 -7.12
CA LEU A 73 6.82 -4.44 -7.76
C LEU A 73 7.77 -3.35 -7.26
N CYS A 74 8.35 -3.52 -6.07
CA CYS A 74 9.18 -2.49 -5.46
C CYS A 74 10.35 -2.03 -6.35
N PRO A 75 11.15 -2.94 -6.92
CA PRO A 75 12.24 -2.50 -7.82
C PRO A 75 11.73 -1.77 -9.06
N ALA A 76 10.59 -2.22 -9.63
CA ALA A 76 10.02 -1.61 -10.80
C ALA A 76 9.52 -0.19 -10.51
N LEU A 77 8.86 -0.01 -9.37
CA LEU A 77 8.37 1.31 -8.95
C LEU A 77 9.52 2.25 -8.63
N ASP A 78 10.55 1.73 -7.97
CA ASP A 78 11.75 2.51 -7.64
C ASP A 78 12.43 3.01 -8.92
N ALA A 79 12.58 2.11 -9.91
CA ALA A 79 13.14 2.47 -11.20
C ALA A 79 12.28 3.51 -11.92
N LEU A 80 10.97 3.37 -11.85
CA LEU A 80 10.04 4.32 -12.47
C LEU A 80 10.15 5.70 -11.82
N LEU A 81 10.25 5.74 -10.49
CA LEU A 81 10.41 6.99 -9.76
C LEU A 81 11.72 7.67 -10.08
N ASN A 82 12.80 6.89 -10.17
CA ASN A 82 14.10 7.41 -10.55
C ASN A 82 14.08 7.97 -11.95
N TRP A 83 13.41 7.29 -12.87
CA TRP A 83 13.24 7.77 -14.23
C TRP A 83 12.48 9.09 -14.26
N ALA A 84 11.39 9.18 -13.51
CA ALA A 84 10.57 10.40 -13.46
C ALA A 84 11.35 11.57 -12.84
N ALA A 85 12.18 11.30 -11.82
CA ALA A 85 13.00 12.31 -11.17
C ALA A 85 14.11 12.82 -12.07
N ALA A 86 14.57 11.98 -13.00
CA ALA A 86 15.62 12.35 -13.95
C ALA A 86 15.07 13.06 -15.18
N ARG A 87 13.79 13.38 -15.21
CA ARG A 87 13.14 14.01 -16.35
C ARG A 87 13.79 15.36 -16.70
N PRO A 88 14.24 15.54 -17.95
CA PRO A 88 14.85 16.81 -18.36
C PRO A 88 13.87 17.96 -18.26
N GLY A 89 14.32 19.08 -17.67
CA GLY A 89 13.55 20.31 -17.60
C GLY A 89 12.39 20.31 -16.63
N GLY A 90 12.29 19.24 -15.80
CA GLY A 90 11.14 19.12 -14.91
C GLY A 90 11.46 18.99 -13.50
#